data_47deb922c11ca2feef939ec635d66b98
#
_entry.id   47deb922c11ca2feef939ec635d66b98
#
_cell.length_a   1.000
_cell.length_b   1.000
_cell.length_c   1.000
_cell.angle_alpha   90.00
_cell.angle_beta   90.00
_cell.angle_gamma   90.00
#
_symmetry.space_group_name_H-M   'P 1'
#
loop_
_entity.id
_entity.type
_entity.pdbx_description
1 polymer ?
#
loop_
_entity_poly.entity_id
_entity_poly.type
_entity_poly.pdbx_seq_one_letter_code
_entity_poly.pdbx_strand_id
1 'polypeptide(L)'
;LKLKLSSPQVGIKINEWYRQICGFHVMKAEKLKAEIEQEILEMEQDQNLLLFYQLMDFRHKVMLEYFEPAKKASNDEEIKNLLETIEHSQTKLTDMLEYYVHFFTGMFEFEQRNYLSAIAYYRSAEKKLNLISDDIERAEFYFKLAEIYYHMKQTHFSMHYALQALDTYSAYRTYTLRIIHCEFVIGANYDDLKCYEHALPYFKNALKRARSIGNPRVIGSALFNLGNCYYQMNDLAEASRYLKDSIEVFEKENLTHLNRSLDPLFMLTQILFKQKQIEESLTLYQQGIMKACELEDEIYICKFQFLKALYVDADITIIDDTLDLLEDKRLYPDIEELALDAAHYYNELGLFEVSTRFYERKIQAISKIQNGGHLYENEFDSSFIGSNCRIIGHESATIGREPYGACGQTPYNSGDYRIS
;
A
#
# COMPACT_ATOMS: atom_id res chain seq x y z
N LEU A 1 12.49 19.14 47.85
CA LEU A 1 12.25 19.51 46.42
C LEU A 1 12.67 18.29 45.61
N LYS A 2 11.70 17.50 45.09
CA LYS A 2 11.99 16.51 44.05
C LYS A 2 12.53 17.30 42.86
N LEU A 3 13.72 16.99 42.39
CA LEU A 3 14.21 17.53 41.12
C LEU A 3 13.21 17.09 40.02
N LYS A 4 12.61 18.06 39.35
CA LYS A 4 11.79 17.77 38.18
C LYS A 4 12.66 17.20 37.06
N LEU A 5 12.14 16.23 36.31
CA LEU A 5 12.83 15.67 35.18
C LEU A 5 13.01 16.76 34.09
N SER A 6 14.15 16.75 33.43
CA SER A 6 14.39 17.68 32.29
C SER A 6 13.70 17.20 31.02
N SER A 7 13.06 18.11 30.28
CA SER A 7 12.36 17.80 29.03
C SER A 7 13.25 17.12 27.97
N PRO A 8 14.57 17.41 27.84
CA PRO A 8 15.45 16.68 26.92
C PRO A 8 15.57 15.17 27.22
N GLN A 9 15.53 14.76 28.50
CA GLN A 9 15.62 13.35 28.86
C GLN A 9 14.35 12.59 28.44
N VAL A 10 13.18 13.19 28.63
CA VAL A 10 11.90 12.63 28.17
C VAL A 10 11.87 12.59 26.62
N GLY A 11 12.39 13.62 25.95
CA GLY A 11 12.49 13.66 24.49
C GLY A 11 13.31 12.51 23.89
N ILE A 12 14.42 12.12 24.54
CA ILE A 12 15.22 10.96 24.12
C ILE A 12 14.41 9.67 24.19
N LYS A 13 13.60 9.49 25.25
CA LYS A 13 12.74 8.31 25.39
C LYS A 13 11.61 8.29 24.35
N ILE A 14 11.04 9.45 24.01
CA ILE A 14 10.04 9.56 22.95
C ILE A 14 10.65 9.13 21.61
N ASN A 15 11.87 9.52 21.30
CA ASN A 15 12.57 9.05 20.10
C ASN A 15 12.80 7.54 20.09
N GLU A 16 13.18 6.97 21.25
CA GLU A 16 13.32 5.51 21.36
C GLU A 16 11.99 4.80 21.19
N TRP A 17 10.91 5.35 21.76
CA TRP A 17 9.56 4.85 21.57
C TRP A 17 9.17 4.85 20.10
N TYR A 18 9.46 5.94 19.38
CA TYR A 18 9.20 6.03 17.94
C TYR A 18 9.94 4.94 17.14
N ARG A 19 11.19 4.67 17.46
CA ARG A 19 11.95 3.55 16.84
C ARG A 19 11.27 2.20 17.07
N GLN A 20 10.71 1.96 18.26
CA GLN A 20 9.97 0.72 18.54
C GLN A 20 8.66 0.66 17.74
N ILE A 21 7.99 1.79 17.55
CA ILE A 21 6.79 1.92 16.69
C ILE A 21 7.14 1.58 15.24
N CYS A 22 8.19 2.18 14.69
CA CYS A 22 8.64 1.90 13.31
C CYS A 22 9.05 0.44 13.10
N GLY A 23 9.60 -0.20 14.14
CA GLY A 23 9.95 -1.62 14.14
C GLY A 23 8.79 -2.59 14.39
N PHE A 24 7.57 -2.08 14.64
CA PHE A 24 6.41 -2.90 15.06
C PHE A 24 6.64 -3.74 16.32
N HIS A 25 7.48 -3.24 17.23
CA HIS A 25 7.77 -3.91 18.50
C HIS A 25 6.72 -3.53 19.56
N VAL A 26 5.49 -4.00 19.41
CA VAL A 26 4.31 -3.60 20.21
C VAL A 26 4.60 -3.59 21.71
N MET A 27 5.02 -4.71 22.29
CA MET A 27 5.24 -4.81 23.74
C MET A 27 6.29 -3.81 24.29
N LYS A 28 7.34 -3.51 23.48
CA LYS A 28 8.35 -2.52 23.87
C LYS A 28 7.82 -1.11 23.75
N ALA A 29 7.06 -0.84 22.69
CA ALA A 29 6.44 0.46 22.46
C ALA A 29 5.42 0.79 23.56
N GLU A 30 4.56 -0.14 23.93
CA GLU A 30 3.60 -0.03 25.05
C GLU A 30 4.30 0.27 26.38
N LYS A 31 5.36 -0.49 26.69
CA LYS A 31 6.13 -0.28 27.92
C LYS A 31 6.76 1.12 27.95
N LEU A 32 7.40 1.55 26.86
CA LEU A 32 8.01 2.89 26.79
C LEU A 32 6.96 3.99 26.89
N LYS A 33 5.80 3.83 26.26
CA LYS A 33 4.68 4.77 26.38
C LYS A 33 4.28 4.97 27.85
N ALA A 34 4.05 3.87 28.59
CA ALA A 34 3.65 3.94 29.99
C ALA A 34 4.72 4.63 30.86
N GLU A 35 6.02 4.37 30.61
CA GLU A 35 7.12 5.06 31.30
C GLU A 35 7.14 6.57 30.99
N ILE A 36 6.97 6.95 29.72
CA ILE A 36 6.95 8.35 29.26
C ILE A 36 5.76 9.11 29.89
N GLU A 37 4.57 8.51 29.95
CA GLU A 37 3.39 9.11 30.57
C GLU A 37 3.64 9.48 32.04
N GLN A 38 4.31 8.60 32.81
CA GLN A 38 4.68 8.90 34.18
C GLN A 38 5.72 10.03 34.27
N GLU A 39 6.71 10.05 33.40
CA GLU A 39 7.74 11.09 33.38
C GLU A 39 7.20 12.46 32.98
N ILE A 40 6.25 12.52 32.05
CA ILE A 40 5.57 13.77 31.67
C ILE A 40 4.85 14.40 32.86
N LEU A 41 4.25 13.61 33.75
CA LEU A 41 3.60 14.13 34.97
C LEU A 41 4.59 14.74 35.98
N GLU A 42 5.84 14.31 35.94
CA GLU A 42 6.91 14.76 36.88
C GLU A 42 7.85 15.81 36.27
N MET A 43 7.71 16.12 34.95
CA MET A 43 8.62 17.05 34.23
C MET A 43 8.21 18.53 34.41
N GLU A 44 9.09 19.42 33.99
CA GLU A 44 8.75 20.82 33.73
C GLU A 44 7.83 20.96 32.53
N GLN A 45 6.89 21.91 32.59
CA GLN A 45 5.97 22.11 31.46
C GLN A 45 6.71 22.56 30.20
N ASP A 46 6.63 21.74 29.16
CA ASP A 46 7.19 22.01 27.83
C ASP A 46 6.14 21.69 26.77
N GLN A 47 5.53 22.71 26.19
CA GLN A 47 4.46 22.57 25.23
C GLN A 47 4.91 21.87 23.95
N ASN A 48 6.16 22.10 23.51
CA ASN A 48 6.70 21.45 22.31
C ASN A 48 6.89 19.95 22.55
N LEU A 49 7.35 19.56 23.74
CA LEU A 49 7.51 18.15 24.09
C LEU A 49 6.15 17.44 24.22
N LEU A 50 5.15 18.11 24.80
CA LEU A 50 3.79 17.56 24.89
C LEU A 50 3.19 17.34 23.49
N LEU A 51 3.38 18.28 22.59
CA LEU A 51 2.95 18.15 21.20
C LEU A 51 3.69 17.00 20.51
N PHE A 52 5.00 16.89 20.72
CA PHE A 52 5.79 15.78 20.18
C PHE A 52 5.29 14.42 20.71
N TYR A 53 4.97 14.34 22.00
CA TYR A 53 4.36 13.15 22.58
C TYR A 53 3.02 12.80 21.91
N GLN A 54 2.12 13.79 21.71
CA GLN A 54 0.82 13.55 21.06
C GLN A 54 0.97 13.05 19.62
N LEU A 55 1.91 13.58 18.86
CA LEU A 55 2.22 13.12 17.51
C LEU A 55 2.75 11.67 17.50
N MET A 56 3.58 11.30 18.48
CA MET A 56 4.06 9.93 18.61
C MET A 56 2.97 8.98 19.11
N ASP A 57 2.05 9.43 19.97
CA ASP A 57 0.88 8.66 20.40
C ASP A 57 -0.05 8.34 19.21
N PHE A 58 -0.28 9.33 18.35
CA PHE A 58 -0.95 9.08 17.08
C PHE A 58 -0.26 7.96 16.28
N ARG A 59 1.05 8.08 16.07
CA ARG A 59 1.80 7.10 15.31
C ARG A 59 1.78 5.70 15.93
N HIS A 60 1.73 5.63 17.30
CA HIS A 60 1.56 4.39 18.03
C HIS A 60 0.18 3.77 17.78
N LYS A 61 -0.89 4.58 17.80
CA LYS A 61 -2.26 4.12 17.49
C LYS A 61 -2.34 3.53 16.08
N VAL A 62 -1.76 4.21 15.07
CA VAL A 62 -1.66 3.68 13.70
C VAL A 62 -0.91 2.34 13.63
N MET A 63 0.17 2.17 14.43
CA MET A 63 0.85 0.89 14.53
C MET A 63 -0.05 -0.20 15.12
N LEU A 64 -0.82 0.11 16.17
CA LEU A 64 -1.74 -0.86 16.79
C LEU A 64 -2.90 -1.24 15.87
N GLU A 65 -3.42 -0.32 15.07
CA GLU A 65 -4.44 -0.60 14.05
C GLU A 65 -3.99 -1.62 13.01
N TYR A 66 -2.68 -1.67 12.73
CA TYR A 66 -2.13 -2.73 11.88
C TYR A 66 -2.43 -4.13 12.43
N PHE A 67 -2.49 -4.31 13.77
CA PHE A 67 -2.78 -5.59 14.41
C PHE A 67 -4.27 -5.74 14.76
N GLU A 68 -4.97 -4.64 15.06
CA GLU A 68 -6.36 -4.60 15.51
C GLU A 68 -7.18 -3.57 14.71
N PRO A 69 -7.56 -3.83 13.45
CA PRO A 69 -8.24 -2.87 12.58
C PRO A 69 -9.59 -2.38 13.10
N ALA A 70 -10.26 -3.15 13.96
CA ALA A 70 -11.56 -2.78 14.54
C ALA A 70 -11.53 -1.49 15.39
N LYS A 71 -10.34 -1.01 15.78
CA LYS A 71 -10.18 0.24 16.54
C LYS A 71 -10.02 1.49 15.66
N LYS A 72 -9.99 1.34 14.35
CA LYS A 72 -9.66 2.44 13.43
C LYS A 72 -10.63 3.62 13.52
N ALA A 73 -11.92 3.39 13.46
CA ALA A 73 -12.94 4.45 13.39
C ALA A 73 -12.92 5.43 14.58
N SER A 74 -12.60 4.96 15.80
CA SER A 74 -12.52 5.81 16.98
C SER A 74 -11.27 6.70 17.03
N ASN A 75 -10.21 6.28 16.34
CA ASN A 75 -8.95 7.00 16.30
C ASN A 75 -8.94 8.10 15.24
N ASP A 76 -9.62 7.90 14.10
CA ASP A 76 -9.61 8.84 12.98
C ASP A 76 -10.13 10.23 13.38
N GLU A 77 -11.21 10.32 14.17
CA GLU A 77 -11.77 11.59 14.63
C GLU A 77 -10.84 12.30 15.63
N GLU A 78 -10.25 11.56 16.57
CA GLU A 78 -9.30 12.10 17.53
C GLU A 78 -8.05 12.67 16.84
N ILE A 79 -7.55 11.95 15.84
CA ILE A 79 -6.40 12.34 15.03
C ILE A 79 -6.69 13.60 14.24
N LYS A 80 -7.82 13.63 13.55
CA LYS A 80 -8.26 14.80 12.79
C LYS A 80 -8.33 16.04 13.67
N ASN A 81 -8.95 15.92 14.84
CA ASN A 81 -9.06 17.02 15.81
C ASN A 81 -7.67 17.47 16.31
N LEU A 82 -6.75 16.56 16.54
CA LEU A 82 -5.36 16.87 16.93
C LEU A 82 -4.67 17.68 15.84
N LEU A 83 -4.70 17.20 14.60
CA LEU A 83 -4.02 17.85 13.46
C LEU A 83 -4.63 19.24 13.18
N GLU A 84 -5.95 19.36 13.18
CA GLU A 84 -6.65 20.65 13.03
C GLU A 84 -6.28 21.63 14.16
N THR A 85 -6.20 21.15 15.40
CA THR A 85 -5.79 21.98 16.55
C THR A 85 -4.37 22.50 16.37
N ILE A 86 -3.47 21.69 15.84
CA ILE A 86 -2.08 22.08 15.57
C ILE A 86 -2.01 23.11 14.45
N GLU A 87 -2.72 22.90 13.34
CA GLU A 87 -2.74 23.83 12.21
C GLU A 87 -3.31 25.22 12.62
N HIS A 88 -4.32 25.24 13.48
CA HIS A 88 -4.93 26.49 13.97
C HIS A 88 -4.17 27.11 15.14
N SER A 89 -3.16 26.43 15.70
CA SER A 89 -2.35 26.99 16.78
C SER A 89 -1.45 28.10 16.25
N GLN A 90 -1.51 29.29 16.91
CA GLN A 90 -0.58 30.39 16.60
C GLN A 90 0.82 30.17 17.17
N THR A 91 1.08 28.98 17.70
CA THR A 91 2.37 28.63 18.31
C THR A 91 3.37 28.37 17.21
N LYS A 92 4.49 29.11 17.21
CA LYS A 92 5.59 28.85 16.27
C LYS A 92 6.20 27.48 16.58
N LEU A 93 5.94 26.51 15.72
CA LEU A 93 6.52 25.18 15.82
C LEU A 93 8.04 25.25 15.58
N THR A 94 8.79 24.34 16.21
CA THR A 94 10.17 24.11 15.80
C THR A 94 10.19 23.39 14.45
N ASP A 95 11.24 23.58 13.68
CA ASP A 95 11.37 22.94 12.35
C ASP A 95 11.17 21.42 12.39
N MET A 96 11.61 20.78 13.48
CA MET A 96 11.44 19.33 13.69
C MET A 96 9.99 18.96 13.94
N LEU A 97 9.25 19.75 14.73
CA LEU A 97 7.81 19.51 14.95
C LEU A 97 7.02 19.75 13.66
N GLU A 98 7.38 20.76 12.90
CA GLU A 98 6.78 21.05 11.60
C GLU A 98 6.94 19.88 10.61
N TYR A 99 8.15 19.24 10.62
CA TYR A 99 8.36 17.99 9.87
C TYR A 99 7.35 16.91 10.28
N TYR A 100 7.22 16.60 11.58
CA TYR A 100 6.33 15.54 12.05
C TYR A 100 4.86 15.85 11.79
N VAL A 101 4.43 17.10 11.98
CA VAL A 101 3.06 17.53 11.66
C VAL A 101 2.75 17.25 10.19
N HIS A 102 3.59 17.73 9.28
CA HIS A 102 3.37 17.48 7.86
C HIS A 102 3.45 15.99 7.50
N PHE A 103 4.41 15.26 8.06
CA PHE A 103 4.57 13.85 7.76
C PHE A 103 3.35 13.05 8.20
N PHE A 104 2.84 13.29 9.41
CA PHE A 104 1.71 12.53 9.93
C PHE A 104 0.37 12.99 9.36
N THR A 105 0.21 14.28 9.04
CA THR A 105 -0.95 14.72 8.26
C THR A 105 -0.96 14.06 6.88
N GLY A 106 0.19 13.97 6.23
CA GLY A 106 0.31 13.22 4.97
C GLY A 106 -0.06 11.75 5.11
N MET A 107 0.31 11.10 6.21
CA MET A 107 -0.09 9.70 6.48
C MET A 107 -1.60 9.58 6.70
N PHE A 108 -2.21 10.51 7.44
CA PHE A 108 -3.65 10.54 7.65
C PHE A 108 -4.40 10.71 6.32
N GLU A 109 -4.02 11.69 5.52
CA GLU A 109 -4.61 11.93 4.20
C GLU A 109 -4.45 10.71 3.26
N PHE A 110 -3.31 10.01 3.35
CA PHE A 110 -3.08 8.78 2.60
C PHE A 110 -4.08 7.68 2.99
N GLU A 111 -4.32 7.48 4.30
CA GLU A 111 -5.30 6.51 4.80
C GLU A 111 -6.74 6.87 4.38
N GLN A 112 -7.05 8.17 4.26
CA GLN A 112 -8.32 8.66 3.71
C GLN A 112 -8.38 8.60 2.17
N ARG A 113 -7.36 8.06 1.50
CA ARG A 113 -7.22 8.00 0.03
C ARG A 113 -7.17 9.37 -0.65
N ASN A 114 -6.90 10.42 0.08
CA ASN A 114 -6.68 11.77 -0.44
C ASN A 114 -5.23 11.92 -0.91
N TYR A 115 -4.84 11.15 -1.94
CA TYR A 115 -3.44 11.04 -2.36
C TYR A 115 -2.81 12.38 -2.76
N LEU A 116 -3.59 13.29 -3.33
CA LEU A 116 -3.12 14.63 -3.71
C LEU A 116 -2.74 15.47 -2.48
N SER A 117 -3.60 15.49 -1.47
CA SER A 117 -3.30 16.16 -0.20
C SER A 117 -2.11 15.48 0.50
N ALA A 118 -2.11 14.16 0.55
CA ALA A 118 -1.03 13.39 1.18
C ALA A 118 0.35 13.71 0.60
N ILE A 119 0.48 13.74 -0.75
CA ILE A 119 1.76 14.06 -1.38
C ILE A 119 2.18 15.51 -1.13
N ALA A 120 1.25 16.47 -1.07
CA ALA A 120 1.55 17.86 -0.76
C ALA A 120 2.14 17.99 0.66
N TYR A 121 1.56 17.31 1.63
CA TYR A 121 2.08 17.26 3.01
C TYR A 121 3.43 16.54 3.07
N TYR A 122 3.61 15.40 2.40
CA TYR A 122 4.91 14.72 2.34
C TYR A 122 5.99 15.60 1.72
N ARG A 123 5.68 16.36 0.65
CA ARG A 123 6.62 17.31 0.07
C ARG A 123 6.98 18.46 1.01
N SER A 124 6.05 18.91 1.83
CA SER A 124 6.32 19.90 2.87
C SER A 124 7.23 19.33 3.97
N ALA A 125 7.01 18.09 4.39
CA ALA A 125 7.90 17.39 5.33
C ALA A 125 9.30 17.16 4.73
N GLU A 126 9.40 16.80 3.45
CA GLU A 126 10.67 16.52 2.76
C GLU A 126 11.63 17.71 2.81
N LYS A 127 11.11 18.95 2.74
CA LYS A 127 11.95 20.19 2.87
C LYS A 127 12.70 20.27 4.20
N LYS A 128 12.23 19.57 5.23
CA LYS A 128 12.82 19.52 6.58
C LYS A 128 13.56 18.20 6.85
N LEU A 129 13.56 17.25 5.92
CA LEU A 129 14.14 15.92 6.10
C LEU A 129 15.64 15.93 6.43
N ASN A 130 16.36 16.96 5.96
CA ASN A 130 17.77 17.16 6.27
C ASN A 130 18.05 17.42 7.77
N LEU A 131 17.04 17.79 8.56
CA LEU A 131 17.14 17.96 10.00
C LEU A 131 17.02 16.64 10.76
N ILE A 132 16.54 15.59 10.08
CA ILE A 132 16.38 14.27 10.65
C ILE A 132 17.70 13.51 10.52
N SER A 133 18.35 13.28 11.64
CA SER A 133 19.62 12.54 11.71
C SER A 133 19.43 11.03 11.83
N ASP A 134 18.22 10.56 12.16
CA ASP A 134 17.92 9.14 12.34
C ASP A 134 17.66 8.49 10.98
N ASP A 135 18.50 7.52 10.60
CA ASP A 135 18.40 6.81 9.33
C ASP A 135 17.11 6.00 9.21
N ILE A 136 16.62 5.43 10.31
CA ILE A 136 15.39 4.65 10.32
C ILE A 136 14.18 5.54 10.06
N GLU A 137 14.17 6.73 10.64
CA GLU A 137 13.10 7.69 10.40
C GLU A 137 13.09 8.17 8.94
N ARG A 138 14.27 8.46 8.38
CA ARG A 138 14.37 8.77 6.94
C ARG A 138 13.90 7.62 6.07
N ALA A 139 14.23 6.37 6.44
CA ALA A 139 13.75 5.20 5.73
C ALA A 139 12.22 5.04 5.82
N GLU A 140 11.61 5.34 6.98
CA GLU A 140 10.15 5.36 7.14
C GLU A 140 9.50 6.40 6.24
N PHE A 141 10.07 7.59 6.17
CA PHE A 141 9.62 8.64 5.27
C PHE A 141 9.71 8.23 3.79
N TYR A 142 10.84 7.67 3.36
CA TYR A 142 11.01 7.17 1.99
C TYR A 142 10.05 6.02 1.68
N PHE A 143 9.83 5.13 2.64
CA PHE A 143 8.85 4.05 2.46
C PHE A 143 7.44 4.61 2.24
N LYS A 144 7.02 5.62 3.01
CA LYS A 144 5.71 6.26 2.82
C LYS A 144 5.60 7.02 1.48
N LEU A 145 6.67 7.63 1.01
CA LEU A 145 6.72 8.15 -0.36
C LEU A 145 6.60 7.04 -1.41
N ALA A 146 7.25 5.91 -1.20
CA ALA A 146 7.15 4.78 -2.12
C ALA A 146 5.71 4.25 -2.22
N GLU A 147 5.01 4.11 -1.08
CA GLU A 147 3.62 3.68 -1.03
C GLU A 147 2.70 4.63 -1.81
N ILE A 148 2.78 5.94 -1.55
CA ILE A 148 1.90 6.90 -2.21
C ILE A 148 2.16 6.96 -3.71
N TYR A 149 3.42 6.96 -4.15
CA TYR A 149 3.75 6.94 -5.58
C TYR A 149 3.32 5.64 -6.26
N TYR A 150 3.34 4.51 -5.56
CA TYR A 150 2.77 3.26 -6.06
C TYR A 150 1.26 3.40 -6.34
N HIS A 151 0.50 3.93 -5.37
CA HIS A 151 -0.94 4.15 -5.54
C HIS A 151 -1.28 5.18 -6.63
N MET A 152 -0.40 6.14 -6.85
CA MET A 152 -0.52 7.12 -7.93
C MET A 152 0.00 6.59 -9.29
N LYS A 153 0.42 5.31 -9.37
CA LYS A 153 1.02 4.69 -10.57
C LYS A 153 2.27 5.43 -11.09
N GLN A 154 2.96 6.15 -10.21
CA GLN A 154 4.23 6.82 -10.48
C GLN A 154 5.40 5.86 -10.20
N THR A 155 5.53 4.82 -11.02
CA THR A 155 6.41 3.66 -10.78
C THR A 155 7.87 4.04 -10.55
N HIS A 156 8.42 5.00 -11.31
CA HIS A 156 9.82 5.41 -11.15
C HIS A 156 10.11 6.02 -9.78
N PHE A 157 9.23 6.90 -9.30
CA PHE A 157 9.37 7.50 -7.97
C PHE A 157 9.15 6.46 -6.86
N SER A 158 8.12 5.62 -7.02
CA SER A 158 7.86 4.52 -6.08
C SER A 158 9.09 3.61 -5.93
N MET A 159 9.66 3.15 -7.04
CA MET A 159 10.86 2.31 -7.05
C MET A 159 12.06 2.99 -6.41
N HIS A 160 12.30 4.26 -6.75
CA HIS A 160 13.41 5.02 -6.21
C HIS A 160 13.37 5.08 -4.67
N TYR A 161 12.23 5.49 -4.11
CA TYR A 161 12.08 5.62 -2.67
C TYR A 161 12.01 4.26 -1.96
N ALA A 162 11.37 3.24 -2.58
CA ALA A 162 11.32 1.90 -2.01
C ALA A 162 12.71 1.25 -1.89
N LEU A 163 13.58 1.45 -2.89
CA LEU A 163 14.96 0.95 -2.87
C LEU A 163 15.80 1.68 -1.82
N GLN A 164 15.66 2.99 -1.65
CA GLN A 164 16.35 3.74 -0.59
C GLN A 164 15.94 3.25 0.81
N ALA A 165 14.64 3.04 1.02
CA ALA A 165 14.13 2.52 2.28
C ALA A 165 14.64 1.08 2.53
N LEU A 166 14.60 0.22 1.51
CA LEU A 166 15.09 -1.16 1.58
C LEU A 166 16.57 -1.23 1.94
N ASP A 167 17.41 -0.41 1.30
CA ASP A 167 18.85 -0.36 1.56
C ASP A 167 19.12 0.01 3.03
N THR A 168 18.48 1.06 3.52
CA THR A 168 18.60 1.48 4.92
C THR A 168 18.13 0.39 5.88
N TYR A 169 16.91 -0.15 5.72
CA TYR A 169 16.40 -1.18 6.63
C TYR A 169 17.24 -2.46 6.59
N SER A 170 17.85 -2.79 5.45
CA SER A 170 18.69 -3.98 5.30
C SER A 170 19.96 -3.95 6.14
N ALA A 171 20.43 -2.77 6.52
CA ALA A 171 21.55 -2.60 7.45
C ALA A 171 21.18 -3.01 8.90
N TYR A 172 19.89 -3.15 9.21
CA TYR A 172 19.40 -3.41 10.57
C TYR A 172 18.55 -4.68 10.64
N ARG A 173 18.99 -5.67 11.40
CA ARG A 173 18.31 -6.97 11.54
C ARG A 173 16.91 -6.90 12.18
N THR A 174 16.62 -5.84 12.93
CA THR A 174 15.38 -5.68 13.70
C THR A 174 14.19 -5.20 12.86
N TYR A 175 14.43 -4.73 11.63
CA TYR A 175 13.40 -4.17 10.76
C TYR A 175 12.94 -5.13 9.65
N THR A 176 13.00 -6.45 9.90
CA THR A 176 12.63 -7.48 8.90
C THR A 176 11.23 -7.26 8.32
N LEU A 177 10.27 -6.84 9.14
CA LEU A 177 8.91 -6.55 8.66
C LEU A 177 8.90 -5.37 7.65
N ARG A 178 9.70 -4.33 7.89
CA ARG A 178 9.83 -3.21 6.97
C ARG A 178 10.51 -3.61 5.66
N ILE A 179 11.51 -4.47 5.73
CA ILE A 179 12.14 -5.07 4.53
C ILE A 179 11.10 -5.80 3.69
N ILE A 180 10.24 -6.62 4.32
CA ILE A 180 9.15 -7.33 3.63
C ILE A 180 8.19 -6.35 2.95
N HIS A 181 7.80 -5.26 3.63
CA HIS A 181 6.93 -4.25 3.03
C HIS A 181 7.59 -3.54 1.83
N CYS A 182 8.88 -3.22 1.91
CA CYS A 182 9.63 -2.70 0.75
C CYS A 182 9.65 -3.72 -0.40
N GLU A 183 9.92 -5.00 -0.10
CA GLU A 183 9.90 -6.06 -1.10
C GLU A 183 8.52 -6.21 -1.77
N PHE A 184 7.42 -6.00 -1.03
CA PHE A 184 6.07 -5.99 -1.61
C PHE A 184 5.88 -4.81 -2.58
N VAL A 185 6.25 -3.60 -2.19
CA VAL A 185 6.11 -2.41 -3.05
C VAL A 185 6.97 -2.55 -4.31
N ILE A 186 8.21 -3.01 -4.18
CA ILE A 186 9.10 -3.20 -5.33
C ILE A 186 8.58 -4.29 -6.25
N GLY A 187 8.17 -5.44 -5.67
CA GLY A 187 7.58 -6.54 -6.44
C GLY A 187 6.32 -6.11 -7.19
N ALA A 188 5.44 -5.36 -6.52
CA ALA A 188 4.20 -4.85 -7.12
C ALA A 188 4.46 -3.84 -8.25
N ASN A 189 5.47 -2.98 -8.12
CA ASN A 189 5.89 -2.09 -9.21
C ASN A 189 6.39 -2.88 -10.44
N TYR A 190 7.16 -3.94 -10.25
CA TYR A 190 7.59 -4.80 -11.35
C TYR A 190 6.41 -5.57 -11.97
N ASP A 191 5.46 -6.01 -11.14
CA ASP A 191 4.23 -6.69 -11.59
C ASP A 191 3.39 -5.77 -12.47
N ASP A 192 3.15 -4.52 -12.04
CA ASP A 192 2.46 -3.48 -12.82
C ASP A 192 3.15 -3.20 -14.18
N LEU A 193 4.49 -3.26 -14.20
CA LEU A 193 5.28 -3.14 -15.45
C LEU A 193 5.28 -4.43 -16.29
N LYS A 194 4.62 -5.49 -15.84
CA LYS A 194 4.62 -6.84 -16.45
C LYS A 194 6.02 -7.47 -16.52
N CYS A 195 6.93 -7.03 -15.66
CA CYS A 195 8.29 -7.57 -15.53
C CYS A 195 8.32 -8.67 -14.46
N TYR A 196 7.56 -9.73 -14.67
CA TYR A 196 7.30 -10.78 -13.67
C TYR A 196 8.55 -11.52 -13.22
N GLU A 197 9.54 -11.69 -14.09
CA GLU A 197 10.83 -12.29 -13.75
C GLU A 197 11.58 -11.50 -12.66
N HIS A 198 11.34 -10.18 -12.60
CA HIS A 198 11.89 -9.31 -11.57
C HIS A 198 10.97 -9.24 -10.33
N ALA A 199 9.65 -9.30 -10.51
CA ALA A 199 8.68 -9.28 -9.40
C ALA A 199 8.76 -10.51 -8.50
N LEU A 200 8.78 -11.72 -9.11
CA LEU A 200 8.76 -12.99 -8.40
C LEU A 200 9.88 -13.16 -7.35
N PRO A 201 11.15 -12.80 -7.60
CA PRO A 201 12.19 -12.86 -6.58
C PRO A 201 11.88 -12.03 -5.33
N TYR A 202 11.33 -10.82 -5.48
CA TYR A 202 10.96 -9.99 -4.34
C TYR A 202 9.84 -10.63 -3.53
N PHE A 203 8.77 -11.10 -4.16
CA PHE A 203 7.68 -11.76 -3.45
C PHE A 203 8.11 -13.08 -2.78
N LYS A 204 9.00 -13.89 -3.42
CA LYS A 204 9.55 -15.10 -2.83
C LYS A 204 10.46 -14.79 -1.63
N ASN A 205 11.27 -13.74 -1.71
CA ASN A 205 12.10 -13.29 -0.59
C ASN A 205 11.24 -12.79 0.57
N ALA A 206 10.21 -12.00 0.28
CA ALA A 206 9.22 -11.54 1.26
C ALA A 206 8.56 -12.72 1.98
N LEU A 207 8.09 -13.74 1.26
CA LEU A 207 7.52 -14.96 1.84
C LEU A 207 8.52 -15.70 2.74
N LYS A 208 9.76 -15.86 2.27
CA LYS A 208 10.82 -16.50 3.06
C LYS A 208 11.08 -15.76 4.37
N ARG A 209 11.17 -14.43 4.33
CA ARG A 209 11.36 -13.58 5.51
C ARG A 209 10.14 -13.64 6.43
N ALA A 210 8.93 -13.55 5.88
CA ALA A 210 7.67 -13.63 6.64
C ALA A 210 7.57 -14.93 7.43
N ARG A 211 7.95 -16.06 6.82
CA ARG A 211 8.04 -17.35 7.50
C ARG A 211 9.11 -17.36 8.59
N SER A 212 10.25 -16.71 8.37
CA SER A 212 11.34 -16.67 9.37
C SER A 212 10.99 -15.87 10.63
N ILE A 213 10.12 -14.85 10.51
CA ILE A 213 9.62 -14.08 11.67
C ILE A 213 8.33 -14.64 12.25
N GLY A 214 7.76 -15.69 11.63
CA GLY A 214 6.55 -16.34 12.11
C GLY A 214 5.33 -15.42 12.15
N ASN A 215 5.17 -14.49 11.18
CA ASN A 215 4.04 -13.57 11.14
C ASN A 215 2.99 -14.03 10.12
N PRO A 216 1.88 -14.65 10.57
CA PRO A 216 0.90 -15.26 9.67
C PRO A 216 0.22 -14.24 8.73
N ARG A 217 -0.07 -13.03 9.22
CA ARG A 217 -0.67 -11.97 8.41
C ARG A 217 0.19 -11.65 7.18
N VAL A 218 1.49 -11.51 7.39
CA VAL A 218 2.44 -11.18 6.32
C VAL A 218 2.71 -12.40 5.43
N ILE A 219 2.68 -13.61 5.98
CA ILE A 219 2.74 -14.86 5.20
C ILE A 219 1.56 -14.94 4.24
N GLY A 220 0.33 -14.71 4.74
CA GLY A 220 -0.87 -14.70 3.90
C GLY A 220 -0.78 -13.64 2.79
N SER A 221 -0.35 -12.42 3.12
CA SER A 221 -0.16 -11.35 2.12
C SER A 221 0.92 -11.70 1.08
N ALA A 222 2.03 -12.33 1.48
CA ALA A 222 3.09 -12.74 0.54
C ALA A 222 2.62 -13.84 -0.41
N LEU A 223 1.83 -14.80 0.10
CA LEU A 223 1.21 -15.85 -0.71
C LEU A 223 0.21 -15.26 -1.69
N PHE A 224 -0.62 -14.29 -1.26
CA PHE A 224 -1.53 -13.57 -2.14
C PHE A 224 -0.78 -12.85 -3.26
N ASN A 225 0.28 -12.07 -2.94
CA ASN A 225 1.05 -11.36 -3.95
C ASN A 225 1.69 -12.30 -4.98
N LEU A 226 2.17 -13.49 -4.55
CA LEU A 226 2.63 -14.52 -5.48
C LEU A 226 1.49 -15.05 -6.35
N GLY A 227 0.32 -15.33 -5.75
CA GLY A 227 -0.87 -15.75 -6.49
C GLY A 227 -1.30 -14.73 -7.53
N ASN A 228 -1.31 -13.44 -7.18
CA ASN A 228 -1.63 -12.35 -8.10
C ASN A 228 -0.61 -12.28 -9.26
N CYS A 229 0.68 -12.34 -8.96
CA CYS A 229 1.72 -12.29 -9.99
C CYS A 229 1.60 -13.46 -10.99
N TYR A 230 1.35 -14.70 -10.51
CA TYR A 230 1.08 -15.83 -11.39
C TYR A 230 -0.23 -15.70 -12.18
N TYR A 231 -1.25 -15.09 -11.59
CA TYR A 231 -2.49 -14.78 -12.30
C TYR A 231 -2.24 -13.81 -13.47
N GLN A 232 -1.47 -12.74 -13.24
CA GLN A 232 -1.08 -11.79 -14.29
C GLN A 232 -0.22 -12.44 -15.40
N MET A 233 0.57 -13.47 -15.05
CA MET A 233 1.30 -14.31 -16.00
C MET A 233 0.41 -15.30 -16.76
N ASN A 234 -0.89 -15.35 -16.45
CA ASN A 234 -1.85 -16.35 -16.94
C ASN A 234 -1.50 -17.81 -16.54
N ASP A 235 -0.70 -18.00 -15.48
CA ASP A 235 -0.47 -19.31 -14.86
C ASP A 235 -1.50 -19.55 -13.77
N LEU A 236 -2.70 -19.90 -14.21
CA LEU A 236 -3.86 -20.07 -13.31
C LEU A 236 -3.69 -21.23 -12.33
N ALA A 237 -2.84 -22.22 -12.64
CA ALA A 237 -2.56 -23.35 -11.75
C ALA A 237 -1.74 -22.91 -10.53
N GLU A 238 -0.61 -22.25 -10.75
CA GLU A 238 0.22 -21.71 -9.66
C GLU A 238 -0.51 -20.59 -8.92
N ALA A 239 -1.25 -19.71 -9.62
CA ALA A 239 -2.08 -18.70 -8.99
C ALA A 239 -3.05 -19.32 -7.99
N SER A 240 -3.86 -20.29 -8.43
CA SER A 240 -4.84 -20.99 -7.57
C SER A 240 -4.17 -21.66 -6.38
N ARG A 241 -3.00 -22.28 -6.56
CA ARG A 241 -2.25 -22.91 -5.47
C ARG A 241 -1.84 -21.90 -4.39
N TYR A 242 -1.22 -20.79 -4.77
CA TYR A 242 -0.80 -19.77 -3.82
C TYR A 242 -1.97 -19.06 -3.14
N LEU A 243 -3.07 -18.84 -3.86
CA LEU A 243 -4.28 -18.25 -3.28
C LEU A 243 -4.94 -19.19 -2.26
N LYS A 244 -5.02 -20.50 -2.54
CA LYS A 244 -5.50 -21.51 -1.58
C LYS A 244 -4.62 -21.54 -0.32
N ASP A 245 -3.30 -21.54 -0.48
CA ASP A 245 -2.35 -21.46 0.64
C ASP A 245 -2.56 -20.19 1.47
N SER A 246 -2.82 -19.03 0.81
CA SER A 246 -3.11 -17.77 1.49
C SER A 246 -4.39 -17.83 2.32
N ILE A 247 -5.48 -18.32 1.74
CA ILE A 247 -6.78 -18.51 2.44
C ILE A 247 -6.58 -19.40 3.66
N GLU A 248 -5.89 -20.54 3.50
CA GLU A 248 -5.64 -21.49 4.58
C GLU A 248 -4.87 -20.84 5.75
N VAL A 249 -3.88 -19.99 5.47
CA VAL A 249 -3.14 -19.26 6.50
C VAL A 249 -4.07 -18.29 7.26
N PHE A 250 -4.89 -17.49 6.57
CA PHE A 250 -5.81 -16.57 7.22
C PHE A 250 -6.85 -17.30 8.08
N GLU A 251 -7.34 -18.47 7.66
CA GLU A 251 -8.31 -19.27 8.39
C GLU A 251 -7.69 -19.94 9.63
N LYS A 252 -6.57 -20.64 9.48
CA LYS A 252 -5.90 -21.35 10.57
C LYS A 252 -5.45 -20.44 11.72
N GLU A 253 -5.05 -19.24 11.38
CA GLU A 253 -4.53 -18.26 12.35
C GLU A 253 -5.61 -17.31 12.87
N ASN A 254 -6.88 -17.59 12.59
CA ASN A 254 -8.05 -16.76 12.97
C ASN A 254 -7.92 -15.29 12.54
N LEU A 255 -7.31 -15.03 11.38
CA LEU A 255 -7.12 -13.70 10.81
C LEU A 255 -8.24 -13.32 9.81
N THR A 256 -9.34 -14.04 9.84
CA THR A 256 -10.49 -13.83 8.95
C THR A 256 -11.22 -12.50 9.22
N HIS A 257 -10.99 -11.89 10.37
CA HIS A 257 -11.45 -10.52 10.69
C HIS A 257 -10.69 -9.41 9.98
N LEU A 258 -9.64 -9.73 9.23
CA LEU A 258 -8.90 -8.77 8.44
C LEU A 258 -9.49 -8.68 7.03
N ASN A 259 -9.79 -7.46 6.54
CA ASN A 259 -10.31 -7.25 5.18
C ASN A 259 -9.39 -7.86 4.11
N ARG A 260 -8.07 -7.85 4.35
CA ARG A 260 -7.09 -8.49 3.46
C ARG A 260 -7.29 -10.00 3.25
N SER A 261 -8.06 -10.66 4.10
CA SER A 261 -8.44 -12.07 3.91
C SER A 261 -9.45 -12.27 2.79
N LEU A 262 -10.10 -11.20 2.32
CA LEU A 262 -11.01 -11.20 1.18
C LEU A 262 -10.27 -11.21 -0.16
N ASP A 263 -9.06 -10.63 -0.22
CA ASP A 263 -8.27 -10.53 -1.46
C ASP A 263 -8.07 -11.91 -2.15
N PRO A 264 -7.49 -12.92 -1.48
CA PRO A 264 -7.25 -14.21 -2.10
C PRO A 264 -8.55 -14.98 -2.39
N LEU A 265 -9.58 -14.79 -1.56
CA LEU A 265 -10.86 -15.43 -1.73
C LEU A 265 -11.59 -14.90 -2.97
N PHE A 266 -11.58 -13.57 -3.16
CA PHE A 266 -12.13 -12.91 -4.34
C PHE A 266 -11.43 -13.37 -5.62
N MET A 267 -10.10 -13.29 -5.66
CA MET A 267 -9.31 -13.64 -6.84
C MET A 267 -9.44 -15.11 -7.20
N LEU A 268 -9.46 -16.03 -6.22
CA LEU A 268 -9.68 -17.45 -6.48
C LEU A 268 -11.08 -17.71 -7.05
N THR A 269 -12.11 -17.04 -6.50
CA THR A 269 -13.48 -17.11 -7.03
C THR A 269 -13.54 -16.65 -8.50
N GLN A 270 -12.89 -15.54 -8.82
CA GLN A 270 -12.78 -14.99 -10.17
C GLN A 270 -12.10 -15.98 -11.13
N ILE A 271 -10.98 -16.60 -10.72
CA ILE A 271 -10.26 -17.61 -11.52
C ILE A 271 -11.17 -18.80 -11.81
N LEU A 272 -11.87 -19.31 -10.82
CA LEU A 272 -12.75 -20.48 -11.00
C LEU A 272 -13.93 -20.19 -11.93
N PHE A 273 -14.52 -18.99 -11.86
CA PHE A 273 -15.54 -18.56 -12.82
C PHE A 273 -14.97 -18.50 -14.24
N LYS A 274 -13.79 -17.93 -14.42
CA LYS A 274 -13.09 -17.89 -15.75
C LYS A 274 -12.80 -19.29 -16.28
N GLN A 275 -12.51 -20.25 -15.41
CA GLN A 275 -12.31 -21.66 -15.76
C GLN A 275 -13.62 -22.43 -15.94
N LYS A 276 -14.78 -21.79 -15.80
CA LYS A 276 -16.13 -22.40 -15.91
C LYS A 276 -16.40 -23.49 -14.86
N GLN A 277 -15.70 -23.43 -13.72
CA GLN A 277 -15.91 -24.32 -12.58
C GLN A 277 -17.03 -23.77 -11.68
N ILE A 278 -18.25 -23.74 -12.20
CA ILE A 278 -19.37 -22.97 -11.62
C ILE A 278 -19.74 -23.41 -10.20
N GLU A 279 -19.79 -24.69 -9.91
CA GLU A 279 -20.19 -25.19 -8.59
C GLU A 279 -19.18 -24.79 -7.49
N GLU A 280 -17.88 -24.95 -7.77
CA GLU A 280 -16.82 -24.57 -6.85
C GLU A 280 -16.74 -23.04 -6.68
N SER A 281 -16.88 -22.28 -7.77
CA SER A 281 -16.92 -20.82 -7.72
C SER A 281 -18.11 -20.27 -6.94
N LEU A 282 -19.31 -20.86 -7.06
CA LEU A 282 -20.46 -20.46 -6.27
C LEU A 282 -20.29 -20.76 -4.78
N THR A 283 -19.60 -21.84 -4.43
CA THR A 283 -19.27 -22.17 -3.04
C THR A 283 -18.35 -21.10 -2.43
N LEU A 284 -17.27 -20.75 -3.14
CA LEU A 284 -16.37 -19.68 -2.69
C LEU A 284 -17.03 -18.30 -2.70
N TYR A 285 -17.87 -18.03 -3.68
CA TYR A 285 -18.69 -16.81 -3.71
C TYR A 285 -19.53 -16.66 -2.44
N GLN A 286 -20.22 -17.72 -2.02
CA GLN A 286 -21.03 -17.70 -0.80
C GLN A 286 -20.18 -17.44 0.45
N GLN A 287 -19.03 -18.08 0.54
CA GLN A 287 -18.08 -17.83 1.63
C GLN A 287 -17.59 -16.38 1.62
N GLY A 288 -17.24 -15.86 0.44
CA GLY A 288 -16.74 -14.50 0.26
C GLY A 288 -17.79 -13.44 0.61
N ILE A 289 -19.02 -13.59 0.12
CA ILE A 289 -20.07 -12.62 0.39
C ILE A 289 -20.49 -12.62 1.88
N MET A 290 -20.58 -13.78 2.52
CA MET A 290 -20.86 -13.86 3.95
C MET A 290 -19.78 -13.13 4.76
N LYS A 291 -18.52 -13.39 4.45
CA LYS A 291 -17.39 -12.79 5.13
C LYS A 291 -17.31 -11.27 4.89
N ALA A 292 -17.56 -10.81 3.67
CA ALA A 292 -17.61 -9.39 3.35
C ALA A 292 -18.74 -8.68 4.12
N CYS A 293 -19.90 -9.34 4.29
CA CYS A 293 -20.99 -8.83 5.12
C CYS A 293 -20.64 -8.80 6.62
N GLU A 294 -19.96 -9.82 7.14
CA GLU A 294 -19.47 -9.85 8.54
C GLU A 294 -18.46 -8.73 8.83
N LEU A 295 -17.66 -8.36 7.84
CA LEU A 295 -16.67 -7.28 7.92
C LEU A 295 -17.25 -5.91 7.57
N GLU A 296 -18.52 -5.85 7.19
CA GLU A 296 -19.17 -4.61 6.71
C GLU A 296 -18.41 -3.94 5.54
N ASP A 297 -17.73 -4.78 4.71
CA ASP A 297 -16.94 -4.28 3.57
C ASP A 297 -17.83 -4.15 2.31
N GLU A 298 -18.42 -2.97 2.15
CA GLU A 298 -19.29 -2.63 1.02
C GLU A 298 -18.62 -2.90 -0.34
N ILE A 299 -17.31 -2.63 -0.45
CA ILE A 299 -16.55 -2.78 -1.69
C ILE A 299 -16.47 -4.26 -2.08
N TYR A 300 -16.10 -5.14 -1.15
CA TYR A 300 -16.04 -6.57 -1.44
C TYR A 300 -17.42 -7.19 -1.64
N ILE A 301 -18.46 -6.72 -0.94
CA ILE A 301 -19.84 -7.15 -1.20
C ILE A 301 -20.18 -6.90 -2.68
N CYS A 302 -19.98 -5.69 -3.18
CA CYS A 302 -20.28 -5.35 -4.57
C CYS A 302 -19.37 -6.10 -5.56
N LYS A 303 -18.07 -6.25 -5.25
CA LYS A 303 -17.14 -7.02 -6.11
C LYS A 303 -17.55 -8.49 -6.24
N PHE A 304 -17.96 -9.14 -5.16
CA PHE A 304 -18.48 -10.51 -5.24
C PHE A 304 -19.80 -10.56 -6.02
N GLN A 305 -20.74 -9.63 -5.79
CA GLN A 305 -21.99 -9.54 -6.56
C GLN A 305 -21.72 -9.34 -8.06
N PHE A 306 -20.73 -8.52 -8.41
CA PHE A 306 -20.26 -8.35 -9.78
C PHE A 306 -19.86 -9.69 -10.42
N LEU A 307 -19.06 -10.52 -9.75
CA LEU A 307 -18.65 -11.83 -10.30
C LEU A 307 -19.85 -12.71 -10.58
N LYS A 308 -20.80 -12.78 -9.66
CA LYS A 308 -22.02 -13.59 -9.87
C LYS A 308 -22.88 -13.02 -11.00
N ALA A 309 -23.07 -11.69 -11.05
CA ALA A 309 -23.81 -11.01 -12.10
C ALA A 309 -23.19 -11.25 -13.48
N LEU A 310 -21.85 -11.22 -13.55
CA LEU A 310 -21.14 -11.42 -14.82
C LEU A 310 -21.20 -12.87 -15.32
N TYR A 311 -20.87 -13.83 -14.46
CA TYR A 311 -20.64 -15.21 -14.89
C TYR A 311 -21.84 -16.15 -14.74
N VAL A 312 -22.87 -15.76 -13.97
CA VAL A 312 -24.04 -16.63 -13.67
C VAL A 312 -25.35 -15.98 -14.08
N ASP A 313 -25.63 -14.76 -13.58
CA ASP A 313 -26.96 -14.15 -13.72
C ASP A 313 -27.11 -13.37 -15.04
N ALA A 314 -26.01 -12.98 -15.69
CA ALA A 314 -25.94 -12.08 -16.85
C ALA A 314 -26.66 -10.73 -16.59
N ASP A 315 -26.56 -10.22 -15.36
CA ASP A 315 -27.23 -8.99 -14.93
C ASP A 315 -26.33 -7.77 -15.11
N ILE A 316 -26.50 -7.06 -16.21
CA ILE A 316 -25.72 -5.88 -16.57
C ILE A 316 -25.95 -4.73 -15.57
N THR A 317 -27.12 -4.65 -14.94
CA THR A 317 -27.44 -3.57 -13.99
C THR A 317 -26.54 -3.65 -12.75
N ILE A 318 -26.40 -4.83 -12.17
CA ILE A 318 -25.50 -5.05 -11.01
C ILE A 318 -24.04 -4.78 -11.39
N ILE A 319 -23.63 -5.10 -12.61
CA ILE A 319 -22.28 -4.83 -13.11
C ILE A 319 -22.04 -3.32 -13.17
N ASP A 320 -22.99 -2.56 -13.76
CA ASP A 320 -22.89 -1.10 -13.86
C ASP A 320 -22.92 -0.44 -12.46
N ASP A 321 -23.86 -0.81 -11.61
CA ASP A 321 -23.98 -0.29 -10.24
C ASP A 321 -22.68 -0.50 -9.44
N THR A 322 -22.01 -1.66 -9.61
CA THR A 322 -20.73 -1.93 -8.97
C THR A 322 -19.64 -0.98 -9.48
N LEU A 323 -19.55 -0.79 -10.81
CA LEU A 323 -18.54 0.10 -11.39
C LEU A 323 -18.77 1.56 -11.00
N ASP A 324 -20.05 1.98 -10.88
CA ASP A 324 -20.43 3.33 -10.46
C ASP A 324 -20.08 3.55 -8.97
N LEU A 325 -20.36 2.58 -8.09
CA LEU A 325 -19.93 2.65 -6.70
C LEU A 325 -18.40 2.76 -6.56
N LEU A 326 -17.65 1.98 -7.35
CA LEU A 326 -16.19 2.06 -7.34
C LEU A 326 -15.69 3.43 -7.84
N GLU A 327 -16.40 4.06 -8.80
CA GLU A 327 -16.07 5.40 -9.29
C GLU A 327 -16.33 6.46 -8.22
N ASP A 328 -17.45 6.39 -7.52
CA ASP A 328 -17.77 7.27 -6.40
C ASP A 328 -16.73 7.19 -5.27
N LYS A 329 -16.21 5.99 -5.03
CA LYS A 329 -15.13 5.73 -4.06
C LYS A 329 -13.73 6.00 -4.64
N ARG A 330 -13.60 6.43 -5.90
CA ARG A 330 -12.33 6.69 -6.61
C ARG A 330 -11.39 5.48 -6.68
N LEU A 331 -11.97 4.28 -6.77
CA LEU A 331 -11.26 3.00 -6.87
C LEU A 331 -10.98 2.65 -8.34
N TYR A 332 -10.33 3.54 -9.05
CA TYR A 332 -10.08 3.40 -10.49
C TYR A 332 -9.27 2.15 -10.89
N PRO A 333 -8.29 1.67 -10.11
CA PRO A 333 -7.63 0.39 -10.41
C PRO A 333 -8.58 -0.81 -10.39
N ASP A 334 -9.54 -0.85 -9.45
CA ASP A 334 -10.56 -1.91 -9.42
C ASP A 334 -11.49 -1.82 -10.64
N ILE A 335 -11.87 -0.61 -11.06
CA ILE A 335 -12.67 -0.40 -12.28
C ILE A 335 -11.90 -0.88 -13.51
N GLU A 336 -10.59 -0.57 -13.61
CA GLU A 336 -9.75 -1.02 -14.72
C GLU A 336 -9.78 -2.53 -14.87
N GLU A 337 -9.64 -3.27 -13.77
CA GLU A 337 -9.62 -4.73 -13.75
C GLU A 337 -11.00 -5.33 -14.06
N LEU A 338 -12.04 -4.91 -13.31
CA LEU A 338 -13.38 -5.50 -13.45
C LEU A 338 -14.05 -5.16 -14.79
N ALA A 339 -13.86 -3.93 -15.29
CA ALA A 339 -14.38 -3.56 -16.58
C ALA A 339 -13.68 -4.34 -17.71
N LEU A 340 -12.38 -4.65 -17.58
CA LEU A 340 -11.68 -5.52 -18.53
C LEU A 340 -12.25 -6.94 -18.53
N ASP A 341 -12.56 -7.48 -17.36
CA ASP A 341 -13.17 -8.80 -17.24
C ASP A 341 -14.55 -8.86 -17.91
N ALA A 342 -15.38 -7.87 -17.63
CA ALA A 342 -16.69 -7.76 -18.29
C ALA A 342 -16.54 -7.61 -19.83
N ALA A 343 -15.60 -6.78 -20.28
CA ALA A 343 -15.34 -6.59 -21.70
C ALA A 343 -14.94 -7.92 -22.39
N HIS A 344 -14.03 -8.67 -21.79
CA HIS A 344 -13.60 -9.97 -22.30
C HIS A 344 -14.75 -10.98 -22.34
N TYR A 345 -15.52 -11.09 -21.25
CA TYR A 345 -16.64 -12.01 -21.16
C TYR A 345 -17.71 -11.75 -22.23
N TYR A 346 -18.14 -10.50 -22.40
CA TYR A 346 -19.12 -10.15 -23.42
C TYR A 346 -18.56 -10.25 -24.86
N ASN A 347 -17.25 -10.04 -25.04
CA ASN A 347 -16.60 -10.28 -26.33
C ASN A 347 -16.63 -11.78 -26.71
N GLU A 348 -16.37 -12.69 -25.76
CA GLU A 348 -16.46 -14.13 -25.98
C GLU A 348 -17.88 -14.59 -26.32
N LEU A 349 -18.89 -13.91 -25.78
CA LEU A 349 -20.31 -14.15 -26.13
C LEU A 349 -20.74 -13.55 -27.47
N GLY A 350 -19.85 -12.80 -28.15
CA GLY A 350 -20.18 -12.10 -29.39
C GLY A 350 -21.03 -10.84 -29.21
N LEU A 351 -21.20 -10.36 -27.98
CA LEU A 351 -21.95 -9.14 -27.63
C LEU A 351 -21.03 -7.91 -27.71
N PHE A 352 -20.55 -7.61 -28.91
CA PHE A 352 -19.47 -6.62 -29.14
C PHE A 352 -19.84 -5.20 -28.69
N GLU A 353 -21.10 -4.78 -28.82
CA GLU A 353 -21.55 -3.46 -28.39
C GLU A 353 -21.41 -3.30 -26.87
N VAL A 354 -21.84 -4.31 -26.12
CA VAL A 354 -21.70 -4.34 -24.65
C VAL A 354 -20.24 -4.42 -24.24
N SER A 355 -19.44 -5.26 -24.91
CA SER A 355 -18.00 -5.37 -24.70
C SER A 355 -17.30 -4.03 -24.88
N THR A 356 -17.61 -3.32 -25.97
CA THR A 356 -17.01 -2.00 -26.26
C THR A 356 -17.28 -1.00 -25.14
N ARG A 357 -18.49 -0.95 -24.60
CA ARG A 357 -18.85 -0.07 -23.48
C ARG A 357 -17.97 -0.33 -22.23
N PHE A 358 -17.67 -1.58 -21.91
CA PHE A 358 -16.79 -1.89 -20.79
C PHE A 358 -15.32 -1.58 -21.08
N TYR A 359 -14.85 -1.72 -22.32
CA TYR A 359 -13.52 -1.21 -22.71
C TYR A 359 -13.44 0.32 -22.55
N GLU A 360 -14.50 1.06 -22.88
CA GLU A 360 -14.55 2.51 -22.65
C GLU A 360 -14.47 2.86 -21.18
N ARG A 361 -15.20 2.15 -20.29
CA ARG A 361 -15.11 2.32 -18.82
C ARG A 361 -13.67 2.07 -18.34
N LYS A 362 -13.01 1.03 -18.82
CA LYS A 362 -11.59 0.77 -18.53
C LYS A 362 -10.69 1.95 -18.94
N ILE A 363 -10.84 2.44 -20.19
CA ILE A 363 -10.02 3.54 -20.70
C ILE A 363 -10.23 4.81 -19.87
N GLN A 364 -11.47 5.10 -19.48
CA GLN A 364 -11.79 6.23 -18.61
C GLN A 364 -11.12 6.09 -17.22
N ALA A 365 -11.14 4.89 -16.63
CA ALA A 365 -10.46 4.62 -15.36
C ALA A 365 -8.95 4.85 -15.47
N ILE A 366 -8.29 4.33 -16.52
CA ILE A 366 -6.86 4.56 -16.78
C ILE A 366 -6.58 6.07 -16.92
N SER A 367 -7.41 6.81 -17.64
CA SER A 367 -7.26 8.26 -17.79
C SER A 367 -7.37 8.99 -16.45
N LYS A 368 -8.27 8.56 -15.55
CA LYS A 368 -8.40 9.14 -14.21
C LYS A 368 -7.16 8.84 -13.34
N ILE A 369 -6.60 7.63 -13.42
CA ILE A 369 -5.37 7.27 -12.73
C ILE A 369 -4.21 8.16 -13.20
N GLN A 370 -4.05 8.31 -14.52
CA GLN A 370 -2.97 9.10 -15.12
C GLN A 370 -3.11 10.60 -14.81
N ASN A 371 -4.32 11.16 -14.96
CA ASN A 371 -4.56 12.58 -14.68
C ASN A 371 -4.35 12.94 -13.20
N GLY A 372 -4.56 12.02 -12.26
CA GLY A 372 -4.17 12.21 -10.88
C GLY A 372 -2.66 12.40 -10.70
N GLY A 373 -1.83 11.79 -11.58
CA GLY A 373 -0.38 11.98 -11.63
C GLY A 373 0.06 13.28 -12.30
N HIS A 374 -0.57 13.67 -13.40
CA HIS A 374 -0.19 14.85 -14.20
C HIS A 374 -0.45 16.21 -13.54
N LEU A 375 -1.36 16.31 -12.57
CA LEU A 375 -1.60 17.55 -11.84
C LEU A 375 -0.37 18.03 -11.05
N TYR A 376 0.60 17.12 -10.79
CA TYR A 376 1.83 17.44 -10.08
C TYR A 376 3.04 17.74 -10.98
N GLU A 377 3.07 17.24 -12.20
CA GLU A 377 4.19 17.51 -13.13
C GLU A 377 4.30 19.01 -13.49
N ASN A 378 3.19 19.74 -13.44
CA ASN A 378 3.15 21.17 -13.74
C ASN A 378 3.60 22.07 -12.56
N GLU A 379 3.66 21.55 -11.32
CA GLU A 379 4.14 22.26 -10.14
C GLU A 379 5.60 21.90 -9.76
N PHE A 380 6.21 20.92 -10.45
CA PHE A 380 7.60 20.57 -10.23
C PHE A 380 8.52 21.64 -10.83
N ASP A 381 9.20 22.35 -9.94
CA ASP A 381 10.35 23.17 -10.32
C ASP A 381 11.39 22.28 -11.02
N SER A 382 11.63 22.57 -12.31
CA SER A 382 12.57 21.82 -13.17
C SER A 382 14.00 21.73 -12.60
N SER A 383 14.31 22.48 -11.56
CA SER A 383 15.58 22.43 -10.84
C SER A 383 15.80 21.12 -10.06
N PHE A 384 14.70 20.43 -9.65
CA PHE A 384 14.79 19.21 -8.83
C PHE A 384 15.08 17.96 -9.67
N ILE A 385 14.56 17.89 -10.90
CA ILE A 385 14.84 16.79 -11.84
C ILE A 385 16.30 16.81 -12.28
N GLY A 386 16.87 18.00 -12.47
CA GLY A 386 18.24 18.18 -12.92
C GLY A 386 19.32 17.76 -11.90
N SER A 387 19.06 17.86 -10.60
CA SER A 387 20.04 17.51 -9.56
C SER A 387 20.03 16.01 -9.22
N ASN A 388 18.89 15.34 -9.25
CA ASN A 388 18.80 13.92 -8.94
C ASN A 388 19.13 13.00 -10.13
N CYS A 389 18.87 13.43 -11.39
CA CYS A 389 19.33 12.69 -12.56
C CYS A 389 20.85 12.72 -12.75
N ARG A 390 21.57 13.72 -12.23
CA ARG A 390 23.04 13.76 -12.30
C ARG A 390 23.74 12.79 -11.36
N ILE A 391 23.07 12.38 -10.25
CA ILE A 391 23.64 11.41 -9.30
C ILE A 391 23.59 9.97 -9.88
N ILE A 392 22.64 9.66 -10.75
CA ILE A 392 22.55 8.33 -11.38
C ILE A 392 23.56 8.15 -12.52
N GLY A 393 24.12 9.24 -13.08
CA GLY A 393 25.04 9.21 -14.22
C GLY A 393 26.53 9.12 -13.89
N HIS A 394 26.98 9.24 -12.64
CA HIS A 394 28.41 9.37 -12.34
C HIS A 394 29.03 8.30 -11.43
N GLU A 395 28.26 7.33 -10.91
CA GLU A 395 28.81 6.24 -10.08
C GLU A 395 28.69 4.83 -10.70
N SER A 396 28.43 4.70 -11.99
CA SER A 396 28.36 3.39 -12.67
C SER A 396 29.69 2.82 -13.12
N ALA A 397 30.82 3.26 -12.55
CA ALA A 397 32.13 2.84 -13.00
C ALA A 397 32.87 1.81 -12.13
N THR A 398 32.32 1.31 -11.00
CA THR A 398 33.08 0.33 -10.17
C THR A 398 32.30 -0.78 -9.46
N ILE A 399 31.02 -0.98 -9.71
CA ILE A 399 30.32 -2.17 -9.21
C ILE A 399 29.48 -2.70 -10.36
N GLY A 400 29.79 -3.91 -10.85
CA GLY A 400 29.12 -4.59 -11.95
C GLY A 400 27.63 -4.86 -11.67
N ARG A 401 26.80 -3.82 -11.79
CA ARG A 401 25.36 -3.89 -11.88
C ARG A 401 25.01 -3.40 -13.27
N GLU A 402 24.42 -4.28 -14.06
CA GLU A 402 23.90 -3.91 -15.38
C GLU A 402 22.90 -2.76 -15.25
N PRO A 403 22.94 -1.77 -16.17
CA PRO A 403 21.93 -0.71 -16.21
C PRO A 403 20.57 -1.30 -16.52
N TYR A 404 19.50 -0.70 -15.99
CA TYR A 404 18.10 -1.03 -16.24
C TYR A 404 17.87 -1.34 -17.72
N GLY A 405 17.98 -2.62 -18.07
CA GLY A 405 17.64 -3.11 -19.41
C GLY A 405 16.13 -2.99 -19.58
N ALA A 406 15.70 -2.19 -20.54
CA ALA A 406 14.33 -2.24 -21.03
C ALA A 406 13.98 -3.72 -21.29
N CYS A 407 12.88 -4.21 -20.70
CA CYS A 407 12.32 -5.53 -20.98
C CYS A 407 12.19 -5.65 -22.51
N GLY A 408 13.06 -6.44 -23.13
CA GLY A 408 13.16 -6.51 -24.58
C GLY A 408 11.84 -6.97 -25.18
N GLN A 409 11.22 -6.08 -25.93
CA GLN A 409 10.17 -6.46 -26.88
C GLN A 409 10.84 -7.36 -27.92
N THR A 410 10.56 -8.66 -27.87
CA THR A 410 10.86 -9.55 -29.01
C THR A 410 10.04 -9.05 -30.20
N PRO A 411 10.67 -8.76 -31.35
CA PRO A 411 9.92 -8.36 -32.52
C PRO A 411 9.07 -9.55 -33.01
N TYR A 412 7.75 -9.32 -33.10
CA TYR A 412 6.84 -10.21 -33.80
C TYR A 412 7.30 -10.28 -35.26
N ASN A 413 7.81 -11.43 -35.64
CA ASN A 413 8.15 -11.76 -37.03
C ASN A 413 6.83 -11.94 -37.79
N SER A 414 6.49 -10.97 -38.62
CA SER A 414 5.40 -11.06 -39.61
C SER A 414 5.81 -12.06 -40.69
N GLY A 415 5.48 -13.34 -40.45
CA GLY A 415 5.59 -14.37 -41.46
C GLY A 415 4.45 -14.25 -42.47
N ASP A 416 4.83 -14.05 -43.71
CA ASP A 416 3.99 -14.04 -44.92
C ASP A 416 2.99 -15.21 -44.97
N TYR A 417 1.69 -14.90 -45.00
CA TYR A 417 0.69 -15.80 -45.57
C TYR A 417 0.36 -15.33 -47.00
N ARG A 418 1.00 -15.97 -47.97
CA ARG A 418 0.51 -15.98 -49.35
C ARG A 418 -0.63 -17.02 -49.47
N ILE A 419 -1.74 -16.53 -49.94
CA ILE A 419 -2.91 -17.33 -50.39
C ILE A 419 -2.51 -18.10 -51.67
N SER A 420 -2.74 -19.40 -51.65
CA SER A 420 -3.06 -20.18 -52.86
C SER A 420 -4.03 -21.28 -52.46
#